data_896da7c9055cd367fe4e79e7c392f0e7
#
_entry.id   896da7c9055cd367fe4e79e7c392f0e7
#
_cell.length_a   1.000
_cell.length_b   1.000
_cell.length_c   1.000
_cell.angle_alpha   90.00
_cell.angle_beta   90.00
_cell.angle_gamma   90.00
#
_symmetry.space_group_name_H-M   'P 1'
#
loop_
_entity.id
_entity.type
_entity.pdbx_description
1 polymer ?
#
loop_
_entity_poly.entity_id
_entity_poly.type
_entity_poly.pdbx_seq_one_letter_code
_entity_poly.pdbx_strand_id
1 'polypeptide(L)'
;MTELCLGGCGYDSCPAPVPGVTNVHWVAHTHNDVGWLKTVDQYYEGSNRKGWHGWEENQRAGVQYIIDTVVQELAWDPDKRFIQVETAFFWRWWREQDEETRQTVRELVERGQLEFTGGGWSMNDEGASHYAAIIDNMGLGLRKLNDTFGLCGVPRVGWQIDPFGHSKEQANLFAQMGFDGLFFARLDWRDKERRVRDQAMELVWEAGPGNTGDTTDLFTGVLYDHYGPPAGFCWDL
;
A
#
# COMPACT_ATOMS: atom_id res chain seq x y z
N MET A 1 -27.63 -10.11 12.36
CA MET A 1 -27.85 -8.71 12.83
C MET A 1 -26.53 -8.01 12.64
N THR A 2 -26.41 -7.32 11.54
CA THR A 2 -25.26 -6.54 11.11
C THR A 2 -25.38 -5.17 11.78
N GLU A 3 -24.81 -5.00 12.96
CA GLU A 3 -24.58 -3.66 13.50
C GLU A 3 -23.35 -3.08 12.84
N LEU A 4 -23.67 -2.17 11.98
CA LEU A 4 -23.03 -0.93 11.63
C LEU A 4 -21.63 -0.70 12.24
N CYS A 5 -20.63 -0.66 11.36
CA CYS A 5 -19.43 0.12 11.58
C CYS A 5 -19.84 1.60 11.79
N LEU A 6 -20.03 2.01 13.03
CA LEU A 6 -20.15 3.41 13.45
C LEU A 6 -18.78 4.03 13.72
N GLY A 7 -17.73 3.46 13.19
CA GLY A 7 -16.38 4.00 13.22
C GLY A 7 -16.00 4.48 11.81
N GLY A 8 -15.47 5.68 11.69
CA GLY A 8 -15.09 6.29 10.42
C GLY A 8 -13.84 5.65 9.83
N CYS A 9 -13.92 4.46 9.23
CA CYS A 9 -12.83 3.91 8.42
C CYS A 9 -12.95 4.38 6.96
N GLY A 10 -11.89 4.17 6.19
CA GLY A 10 -11.82 4.61 4.79
C GLY A 10 -11.95 6.12 4.67
N TYR A 11 -12.67 6.61 3.67
CA TYR A 11 -12.78 8.05 3.41
C TYR A 11 -13.47 8.83 4.53
N ASP A 12 -14.28 8.18 5.35
CA ASP A 12 -14.94 8.83 6.50
C ASP A 12 -13.96 9.18 7.62
N SER A 13 -12.78 8.55 7.63
CA SER A 13 -11.69 8.85 8.58
C SER A 13 -10.75 9.97 8.11
N CYS A 14 -10.88 10.44 6.87
CA CYS A 14 -10.01 11.46 6.31
C CYS A 14 -10.27 12.82 6.92
N PRO A 15 -9.23 13.56 7.37
CA PRO A 15 -9.38 14.95 7.76
C PRO A 15 -9.91 15.80 6.60
N ALA A 16 -10.90 16.63 6.86
CA ALA A 16 -11.41 17.56 5.86
C ALA A 16 -10.32 18.60 5.49
N PRO A 17 -10.11 18.89 4.20
CA PRO A 17 -9.18 19.94 3.80
C PRO A 17 -9.65 21.30 4.29
N VAL A 18 -8.71 22.13 4.74
CA VAL A 18 -9.00 23.48 5.22
C VAL A 18 -8.89 24.47 4.05
N PRO A 19 -9.99 25.17 3.67
CA PRO A 19 -9.94 26.13 2.58
C PRO A 19 -9.01 27.32 2.85
N GLY A 20 -8.28 27.77 1.82
CA GLY A 20 -7.44 28.95 1.86
C GLY A 20 -6.05 28.76 2.50
N VAL A 21 -5.70 27.54 2.88
CA VAL A 21 -4.36 27.18 3.35
C VAL A 21 -3.80 26.01 2.56
N THR A 22 -2.48 25.83 2.60
CA THR A 22 -1.84 24.65 2.03
C THR A 22 -2.16 23.43 2.90
N ASN A 23 -2.79 22.43 2.31
CA ASN A 23 -3.03 21.15 2.96
C ASN A 23 -1.90 20.18 2.59
N VAL A 24 -1.22 19.62 3.59
CA VAL A 24 -0.14 18.65 3.39
C VAL A 24 -0.67 17.27 3.75
N HIS A 25 -0.68 16.36 2.78
CA HIS A 25 -1.08 14.97 2.99
C HIS A 25 0.16 14.13 3.24
N TRP A 26 0.23 13.56 4.43
CA TRP A 26 1.34 12.75 4.89
C TRP A 26 0.97 11.27 4.83
N VAL A 27 1.61 10.51 3.94
CA VAL A 27 1.34 9.09 3.75
C VAL A 27 2.51 8.28 4.28
N ALA A 28 2.40 7.80 5.53
CA ALA A 28 3.38 6.92 6.13
C ALA A 28 3.16 5.49 5.66
N HIS A 29 4.20 4.87 5.12
CA HIS A 29 4.15 3.51 4.56
C HIS A 29 5.49 2.80 4.64
N THR A 30 5.48 1.49 4.38
CA THR A 30 6.68 0.69 4.09
C THR A 30 6.54 -0.01 2.75
N HIS A 31 7.67 -0.45 2.19
CA HIS A 31 7.71 -1.36 1.05
C HIS A 31 8.51 -2.60 1.44
N ASN A 32 7.87 -3.76 1.37
CA ASN A 32 8.46 -5.02 1.81
C ASN A 32 8.30 -6.07 0.72
N ASP A 33 9.40 -6.40 0.04
CA ASP A 33 9.40 -7.44 -0.97
C ASP A 33 9.05 -8.80 -0.35
N VAL A 34 8.10 -9.51 -0.97
CA VAL A 34 7.75 -10.87 -0.58
C VAL A 34 8.74 -11.85 -1.21
N GLY A 35 10.00 -11.67 -0.80
CA GLY A 35 11.18 -12.33 -1.32
C GLY A 35 11.84 -11.57 -2.47
N TRP A 36 13.15 -11.29 -2.34
CA TRP A 36 14.01 -10.66 -3.35
C TRP A 36 15.47 -11.10 -3.15
N LEU A 37 16.28 -10.31 -2.43
CA LEU A 37 17.68 -10.65 -2.10
C LEU A 37 17.79 -11.69 -0.97
N LYS A 38 16.71 -11.87 -0.24
CA LYS A 38 16.52 -12.84 0.83
C LYS A 38 15.22 -13.58 0.64
N THR A 39 15.07 -14.73 1.30
CA THR A 39 13.79 -15.46 1.33
C THR A 39 12.73 -14.67 2.09
N VAL A 40 11.47 -15.01 1.89
CA VAL A 40 10.33 -14.40 2.63
C VAL A 40 10.54 -14.54 4.14
N ASP A 41 10.97 -15.71 4.62
CA ASP A 41 11.26 -15.94 6.04
C ASP A 41 12.37 -15.04 6.56
N GLN A 42 13.44 -14.87 5.79
CA GLN A 42 14.55 -14.01 6.17
C GLN A 42 14.18 -12.52 6.22
N TYR A 43 13.26 -12.07 5.35
CA TYR A 43 12.70 -10.73 5.45
C TYR A 43 11.79 -10.57 6.67
N TYR A 44 10.99 -11.57 6.97
CA TYR A 44 10.07 -11.52 8.10
C TYR A 44 10.79 -11.54 9.45
N GLU A 45 11.74 -12.47 9.62
CA GLU A 45 12.43 -12.70 10.90
C GLU A 45 13.59 -11.72 11.14
N GLY A 46 14.10 -11.10 10.07
CA GLY A 46 15.37 -10.38 10.11
C GLY A 46 16.56 -11.36 10.09
N SER A 47 17.49 -11.21 9.18
CA SER A 47 18.66 -12.10 9.11
C SER A 47 19.96 -11.33 9.17
N ASN A 48 20.95 -11.90 9.90
CA ASN A 48 22.32 -11.42 9.98
C ASN A 48 23.21 -12.04 8.86
N ARG A 49 22.65 -12.41 7.71
CA ARG A 49 23.45 -12.98 6.63
C ARG A 49 24.30 -11.92 5.95
N LYS A 50 25.56 -12.29 5.62
CA LYS A 50 26.42 -11.50 4.73
C LYS A 50 25.68 -11.30 3.41
N GLY A 51 25.46 -10.06 3.03
CA GLY A 51 24.92 -9.71 1.73
C GLY A 51 25.80 -10.26 0.60
N TRP A 52 25.25 -10.36 -0.60
CA TRP A 52 25.93 -10.89 -1.79
C TRP A 52 27.28 -10.16 -2.10
N HIS A 53 27.43 -8.95 -1.64
CA HIS A 53 28.63 -8.12 -1.79
C HIS A 53 29.62 -8.19 -0.62
N GLY A 54 29.47 -9.14 0.32
CA GLY A 54 30.38 -9.31 1.45
C GLY A 54 30.28 -8.27 2.56
N TRP A 55 29.34 -7.34 2.48
CA TRP A 55 29.03 -6.40 3.55
C TRP A 55 28.24 -7.12 4.65
N GLU A 56 28.65 -6.96 5.90
CA GLU A 56 27.86 -7.38 7.04
C GLU A 56 26.67 -6.42 7.17
N GLU A 57 25.60 -6.71 6.43
CA GLU A 57 24.35 -6.03 6.65
C GLU A 57 23.78 -6.53 7.99
N ASN A 58 24.00 -5.77 9.03
CA ASN A 58 23.27 -5.89 10.30
C ASN A 58 21.81 -5.48 10.09
N GLN A 59 21.11 -6.16 9.21
CA GLN A 59 19.67 -5.97 9.04
C GLN A 59 18.94 -6.67 10.18
N ARG A 60 18.91 -5.99 11.31
CA ARG A 60 18.07 -6.36 12.44
C ARG A 60 16.59 -6.08 12.20
N ALA A 61 16.27 -5.33 11.15
CA ALA A 61 14.91 -5.01 10.78
C ALA A 61 14.25 -6.19 10.07
N GLY A 62 13.55 -7.04 10.82
CA GLY A 62 12.58 -7.97 10.28
C GLY A 62 11.22 -7.30 10.13
N VAL A 63 10.44 -7.69 9.12
CA VAL A 63 9.13 -7.09 8.84
C VAL A 63 8.18 -7.25 10.04
N GLN A 64 8.28 -8.35 10.79
CA GLN A 64 7.50 -8.54 12.02
C GLN A 64 7.69 -7.38 13.01
N TYR A 65 8.92 -6.91 13.22
CA TYR A 65 9.22 -5.83 14.16
C TYR A 65 8.79 -4.45 13.63
N ILE A 66 8.76 -4.28 12.30
CA ILE A 66 8.19 -3.08 11.69
C ILE A 66 6.70 -3.02 12.01
N ILE A 67 5.97 -4.11 11.80
CA ILE A 67 4.53 -4.16 12.08
C ILE A 67 4.27 -3.99 13.58
N ASP A 68 5.04 -4.65 14.46
CA ASP A 68 4.95 -4.45 15.92
C ASP A 68 5.08 -2.97 16.29
N THR A 69 6.12 -2.31 15.78
CA THR A 69 6.37 -0.89 16.05
C THR A 69 5.24 0.00 15.55
N VAL A 70 4.77 -0.25 14.31
CA VAL A 70 3.65 0.50 13.74
C VAL A 70 2.40 0.38 14.61
N VAL A 71 2.02 -0.83 14.99
CA VAL A 71 0.83 -1.06 15.82
C VAL A 71 0.95 -0.40 17.18
N GLN A 72 2.12 -0.48 17.83
CA GLN A 72 2.38 0.19 19.10
C GLN A 72 2.28 1.71 18.99
N GLU A 73 2.87 2.30 17.96
CA GLU A 73 2.86 3.74 17.73
C GLU A 73 1.46 4.28 17.41
N LEU A 74 0.68 3.54 16.63
CA LEU A 74 -0.71 3.90 16.33
C LEU A 74 -1.62 3.76 17.56
N ALA A 75 -1.39 2.75 18.40
CA ALA A 75 -2.14 2.56 19.64
C ALA A 75 -1.83 3.64 20.69
N TRP A 76 -0.59 4.14 20.69
CA TRP A 76 -0.19 5.22 21.61
C TRP A 76 -0.77 6.58 21.21
N ASP A 77 -0.71 6.92 19.92
CA ASP A 77 -1.00 8.26 19.42
C ASP A 77 -2.18 8.21 18.41
N PRO A 78 -3.35 8.72 18.78
CA PRO A 78 -4.54 8.66 17.94
C PRO A 78 -4.44 9.54 16.68
N ASP A 79 -3.49 10.46 16.62
CA ASP A 79 -3.29 11.34 15.47
C ASP A 79 -2.41 10.69 14.38
N LYS A 80 -1.70 9.61 14.70
CA LYS A 80 -0.88 8.87 13.74
C LYS A 80 -1.72 8.03 12.80
N ARG A 81 -1.27 7.94 11.56
CA ARG A 81 -1.86 7.11 10.49
C ARG A 81 -0.76 6.34 9.77
N PHE A 82 -1.12 5.17 9.27
CA PHE A 82 -0.21 4.33 8.50
C PHE A 82 -0.98 3.51 7.46
N ILE A 83 -0.38 3.29 6.28
CA ILE A 83 -0.90 2.36 5.28
C ILE A 83 -0.05 1.10 5.22
N GLN A 84 -0.72 -0.06 5.32
CA GLN A 84 -0.11 -1.39 5.21
C GLN A 84 -0.37 -1.94 3.81
N VAL A 85 0.62 -2.53 3.16
CA VAL A 85 0.53 -2.94 1.75
C VAL A 85 0.54 -4.46 1.59
N GLU A 86 1.66 -5.12 1.85
CA GLU A 86 1.85 -6.55 1.53
C GLU A 86 1.10 -7.45 2.52
N THR A 87 -0.01 -8.02 2.08
CA THR A 87 -0.87 -8.88 2.91
C THR A 87 -0.14 -10.14 3.38
N ALA A 88 0.81 -10.67 2.61
CA ALA A 88 1.59 -11.85 2.99
C ALA A 88 2.27 -11.70 4.35
N PHE A 89 2.96 -10.60 4.57
CA PHE A 89 3.67 -10.33 5.82
C PHE A 89 2.70 -9.97 6.94
N PHE A 90 1.72 -9.12 6.65
CA PHE A 90 0.71 -8.75 7.64
C PHE A 90 -0.07 -9.99 8.12
N TRP A 91 -0.49 -10.88 7.21
CA TRP A 91 -1.21 -12.08 7.55
C TRP A 91 -0.37 -13.08 8.34
N ARG A 92 0.93 -13.21 8.03
CA ARG A 92 1.85 -14.02 8.83
C ARG A 92 1.94 -13.48 10.25
N TRP A 93 2.22 -12.19 10.40
CA TRP A 93 2.29 -11.50 11.68
C TRP A 93 0.97 -11.61 12.45
N TRP A 94 -0.17 -11.37 11.82
CA TRP A 94 -1.50 -11.46 12.41
C TRP A 94 -1.78 -12.82 13.07
N ARG A 95 -1.40 -13.90 12.45
CA ARG A 95 -1.61 -15.25 12.98
C ARG A 95 -0.79 -15.55 14.22
N GLU A 96 0.31 -14.86 14.42
CA GLU A 96 1.23 -15.03 15.55
C GLU A 96 0.82 -14.18 16.75
N GLN A 97 -0.12 -13.23 16.59
CA GLN A 97 -0.57 -12.33 17.65
C GLN A 97 -1.57 -13.00 18.59
N ASP A 98 -1.58 -12.55 19.86
CA ASP A 98 -2.63 -12.89 20.81
C ASP A 98 -3.93 -12.11 20.52
N GLU A 99 -5.01 -12.43 21.25
CA GLU A 99 -6.31 -11.81 20.97
C GLU A 99 -6.37 -10.34 21.42
N GLU A 100 -5.61 -9.94 22.41
CA GLU A 100 -5.53 -8.55 22.87
C GLU A 100 -4.92 -7.67 21.77
N THR A 101 -3.80 -8.09 21.21
CA THR A 101 -3.16 -7.41 20.07
C THR A 101 -4.06 -7.40 18.84
N ARG A 102 -4.73 -8.51 18.53
CA ARG A 102 -5.68 -8.57 17.42
C ARG A 102 -6.85 -7.61 17.61
N GLN A 103 -7.35 -7.50 18.83
CA GLN A 103 -8.43 -6.56 19.13
C GLN A 103 -7.96 -5.11 18.96
N THR A 104 -6.78 -4.76 19.44
CA THR A 104 -6.16 -3.45 19.21
C THR A 104 -6.08 -3.12 17.71
N VAL A 105 -5.61 -4.06 16.90
CA VAL A 105 -5.51 -3.85 15.44
C VAL A 105 -6.88 -3.67 14.80
N ARG A 106 -7.91 -4.42 15.18
CA ARG A 106 -9.27 -4.20 14.69
C ARG A 106 -9.75 -2.77 14.97
N GLU A 107 -9.52 -2.29 16.18
CA GLU A 107 -9.87 -0.93 16.56
C GLU A 107 -9.11 0.14 15.76
N LEU A 108 -7.81 -0.08 15.49
CA LEU A 108 -7.02 0.81 14.65
C LEU A 108 -7.54 0.87 13.21
N VAL A 109 -7.96 -0.27 12.66
CA VAL A 109 -8.56 -0.35 11.32
C VAL A 109 -9.94 0.33 11.30
N GLU A 110 -10.79 0.07 12.30
CA GLU A 110 -12.12 0.68 12.41
C GLU A 110 -12.07 2.21 12.56
N ARG A 111 -11.03 2.73 13.20
CA ARG A 111 -10.81 4.18 13.36
C ARG A 111 -10.08 4.82 12.17
N GLY A 112 -9.67 4.04 11.17
CA GLY A 112 -8.89 4.52 10.04
C GLY A 112 -7.48 4.99 10.38
N GLN A 113 -6.92 4.55 11.51
CA GLN A 113 -5.51 4.80 11.85
C GLN A 113 -4.57 3.86 11.10
N LEU A 114 -4.98 2.60 10.95
CA LEU A 114 -4.33 1.61 10.11
C LEU A 114 -5.24 1.34 8.91
N GLU A 115 -4.76 1.65 7.72
CA GLU A 115 -5.49 1.43 6.47
C GLU A 115 -4.71 0.45 5.59
N PHE A 116 -5.41 -0.37 4.81
CA PHE A 116 -4.78 -1.22 3.81
C PHE A 116 -4.82 -0.56 2.44
N THR A 117 -3.72 -0.65 1.70
CA THR A 117 -3.60 -0.11 0.35
C THR A 117 -3.03 -1.18 -0.57
N GLY A 118 -3.50 -1.25 -1.80
CA GLY A 118 -3.21 -2.35 -2.71
C GLY A 118 -3.88 -3.65 -2.28
N GLY A 119 -3.47 -4.23 -1.18
CA GLY A 119 -4.14 -5.38 -0.55
C GLY A 119 -3.87 -6.73 -1.20
N GLY A 120 -3.05 -6.83 -2.24
CA GLY A 120 -2.60 -8.09 -2.81
C GLY A 120 -1.73 -8.89 -1.83
N TRP A 121 -1.59 -10.19 -2.08
CA TRP A 121 -0.65 -11.01 -1.31
C TRP A 121 0.76 -10.44 -1.36
N SER A 122 1.17 -10.01 -2.54
CA SER A 122 2.37 -9.21 -2.79
C SER A 122 2.04 -8.04 -3.73
N MET A 123 2.93 -7.05 -3.83
CA MET A 123 2.90 -6.09 -4.94
C MET A 123 3.40 -6.79 -6.19
N ASN A 124 2.52 -7.02 -7.17
CA ASN A 124 2.90 -7.77 -8.36
C ASN A 124 3.64 -6.93 -9.37
N ASP A 125 4.59 -7.55 -10.08
CA ASP A 125 5.14 -6.98 -11.32
C ASP A 125 4.03 -6.89 -12.38
N GLU A 126 4.08 -5.85 -13.20
CA GLU A 126 3.04 -5.58 -14.22
C GLU A 126 3.48 -5.98 -15.64
N GLY A 127 4.77 -6.13 -15.86
CA GLY A 127 5.33 -6.46 -17.17
C GLY A 127 5.52 -7.96 -17.40
N ALA A 128 5.94 -8.69 -16.36
CA ALA A 128 6.27 -10.11 -16.46
C ALA A 128 5.15 -11.03 -15.93
N SER A 129 4.20 -10.51 -15.14
CA SER A 129 3.12 -11.30 -14.55
C SER A 129 1.99 -11.56 -15.54
N HIS A 130 1.48 -12.81 -15.55
CA HIS A 130 0.27 -13.14 -16.28
C HIS A 130 -0.97 -12.64 -15.54
N TYR A 131 -1.98 -12.12 -16.26
CA TYR A 131 -3.17 -11.51 -15.64
C TYR A 131 -3.92 -12.43 -14.66
N ALA A 132 -3.98 -13.72 -14.92
CA ALA A 132 -4.61 -14.67 -14.01
C ALA A 132 -3.87 -14.76 -12.67
N ALA A 133 -2.53 -14.73 -12.70
CA ALA A 133 -1.72 -14.69 -11.47
C ALA A 133 -1.91 -13.38 -10.70
N ILE A 134 -2.09 -12.26 -11.40
CA ILE A 134 -2.44 -10.97 -10.77
C ILE A 134 -3.77 -11.07 -10.05
N ILE A 135 -4.80 -11.64 -10.71
CA ILE A 135 -6.12 -11.83 -10.12
C ILE A 135 -6.06 -12.75 -8.89
N ASP A 136 -5.31 -13.84 -8.96
CA ASP A 136 -5.13 -14.76 -7.83
C ASP A 136 -4.41 -14.10 -6.66
N ASN A 137 -3.33 -13.37 -6.93
CA ASN A 137 -2.58 -12.60 -5.95
C ASN A 137 -3.46 -11.58 -5.23
N MET A 138 -4.20 -10.79 -5.98
CA MET A 138 -5.12 -9.79 -5.44
C MET A 138 -6.29 -10.45 -4.70
N GLY A 139 -6.92 -11.44 -5.31
CA GLY A 139 -8.07 -12.15 -4.73
C GLY A 139 -7.75 -12.86 -3.42
N LEU A 140 -6.53 -13.38 -3.25
CA LEU A 140 -6.09 -13.97 -1.97
C LEU A 140 -5.97 -12.91 -0.89
N GLY A 141 -5.26 -11.82 -1.17
CA GLY A 141 -5.05 -10.75 -0.21
C GLY A 141 -6.35 -10.06 0.21
N LEU A 142 -7.14 -9.62 -0.77
CA LEU A 142 -8.40 -8.93 -0.53
C LEU A 142 -9.40 -9.77 0.28
N ARG A 143 -9.50 -11.09 0.00
CA ARG A 143 -10.35 -11.98 0.81
C ARG A 143 -9.87 -12.07 2.25
N LYS A 144 -8.56 -12.21 2.49
CA LYS A 144 -8.00 -12.25 3.86
C LYS A 144 -8.32 -10.99 4.64
N LEU A 145 -8.20 -9.83 4.02
CA LEU A 145 -8.50 -8.55 4.64
C LEU A 145 -10.00 -8.41 4.93
N ASN A 146 -10.85 -8.73 3.95
CA ASN A 146 -12.30 -8.66 4.12
C ASN A 146 -12.81 -9.66 5.18
N ASP A 147 -12.33 -10.89 5.20
CA ASP A 147 -12.72 -11.90 6.17
C ASP A 147 -12.32 -11.52 7.61
N THR A 148 -11.26 -10.70 7.75
CA THR A 148 -10.71 -10.33 9.07
C THR A 148 -11.27 -9.01 9.60
N PHE A 149 -11.45 -8.02 8.73
CA PHE A 149 -11.78 -6.64 9.10
C PHE A 149 -13.08 -6.12 8.44
N GLY A 150 -13.78 -6.96 7.65
CA GLY A 150 -14.94 -6.52 6.90
C GLY A 150 -14.57 -5.44 5.87
N LEU A 151 -15.53 -4.55 5.60
CA LEU A 151 -15.33 -3.49 4.61
C LEU A 151 -14.20 -2.51 4.96
N CYS A 152 -13.92 -2.32 6.24
CA CYS A 152 -12.81 -1.46 6.69
C CYS A 152 -11.42 -2.01 6.30
N GLY A 153 -11.32 -3.32 6.09
CA GLY A 153 -10.09 -3.96 5.62
C GLY A 153 -9.93 -3.97 4.10
N VAL A 154 -10.98 -3.63 3.34
CA VAL A 154 -10.92 -3.67 1.87
C VAL A 154 -10.34 -2.37 1.32
N PRO A 155 -9.14 -2.43 0.70
CA PRO A 155 -8.53 -1.23 0.15
C PRO A 155 -9.33 -0.69 -1.04
N ARG A 156 -9.35 0.62 -1.15
CA ARG A 156 -9.96 1.36 -2.27
C ARG A 156 -8.94 2.01 -3.19
N VAL A 157 -7.68 1.95 -2.82
CA VAL A 157 -6.57 2.57 -3.56
C VAL A 157 -5.55 1.49 -3.94
N GLY A 158 -5.25 1.39 -5.23
CA GLY A 158 -4.16 0.60 -5.77
C GLY A 158 -2.82 1.25 -5.48
N TRP A 159 -1.81 0.46 -5.18
CA TRP A 159 -0.49 0.93 -4.77
C TRP A 159 0.60 0.11 -5.44
N GLN A 160 1.24 0.69 -6.45
CA GLN A 160 2.23 0.04 -7.31
C GLN A 160 3.50 0.89 -7.39
N ILE A 161 4.16 1.08 -6.24
CA ILE A 161 5.27 2.04 -6.13
C ILE A 161 6.59 1.51 -6.68
N ASP A 162 6.80 0.18 -6.71
CA ASP A 162 8.06 -0.42 -7.12
C ASP A 162 8.10 -1.06 -8.52
N PRO A 163 7.01 -1.49 -9.17
CA PRO A 163 7.07 -2.03 -10.53
C PRO A 163 7.78 -1.11 -11.53
N PHE A 164 8.61 -1.72 -12.39
CA PHE A 164 9.55 -1.03 -13.29
C PHE A 164 8.92 -0.65 -14.63
N GLY A 165 7.70 -0.34 -14.63
CA GLY A 165 6.81 -0.02 -15.73
C GLY A 165 5.41 -0.46 -15.41
N HIS A 166 4.42 0.15 -16.06
CA HIS A 166 3.03 -0.03 -15.72
C HIS A 166 2.24 -0.54 -16.91
N SER A 167 1.38 -1.51 -16.65
CA SER A 167 0.50 -2.13 -17.64
C SER A 167 -0.87 -1.46 -17.60
N LYS A 168 -1.40 -1.14 -18.78
CA LYS A 168 -2.78 -0.70 -18.93
C LYS A 168 -3.77 -1.73 -18.36
N GLU A 169 -3.46 -3.02 -18.49
CA GLU A 169 -4.29 -4.10 -17.94
C GLU A 169 -4.29 -4.12 -16.41
N GLN A 170 -3.20 -3.72 -15.75
CA GLN A 170 -3.18 -3.58 -14.29
C GLN A 170 -4.19 -2.53 -13.83
N ALA A 171 -4.23 -1.37 -14.48
CA ALA A 171 -5.22 -0.33 -14.18
C ALA A 171 -6.65 -0.80 -14.46
N ASN A 172 -6.86 -1.51 -15.59
CA ASN A 172 -8.14 -2.10 -15.96
C ASN A 172 -8.62 -3.14 -14.92
N LEU A 173 -7.75 -4.03 -14.48
CA LEU A 173 -8.06 -5.02 -13.44
C LEU A 173 -8.38 -4.34 -12.09
N PHE A 174 -7.62 -3.33 -11.70
CA PHE A 174 -7.88 -2.60 -10.47
C PHE A 174 -9.24 -1.90 -10.48
N ALA A 175 -9.58 -1.22 -11.57
CA ALA A 175 -10.90 -0.61 -11.72
C ALA A 175 -12.02 -1.67 -11.62
N GLN A 176 -11.88 -2.83 -12.26
CA GLN A 176 -12.83 -3.94 -12.17
C GLN A 176 -12.90 -4.58 -10.77
N MET A 177 -11.82 -4.52 -9.98
CA MET A 177 -11.81 -4.96 -8.58
C MET A 177 -12.43 -3.94 -7.62
N GLY A 178 -12.85 -2.77 -8.12
CA GLY A 178 -13.53 -1.73 -7.35
C GLY A 178 -12.60 -0.72 -6.68
N PHE A 179 -11.38 -0.59 -7.17
CA PHE A 179 -10.48 0.48 -6.74
C PHE A 179 -10.93 1.82 -7.33
N ASP A 180 -10.87 2.88 -6.51
CA ASP A 180 -11.21 4.25 -6.93
C ASP A 180 -10.02 4.98 -7.54
N GLY A 181 -8.81 4.53 -7.25
CA GLY A 181 -7.59 5.14 -7.75
C GLY A 181 -6.37 4.23 -7.67
N LEU A 182 -5.31 4.66 -8.35
CA LEU A 182 -4.02 3.99 -8.39
C LEU A 182 -2.90 5.01 -8.17
N PHE A 183 -1.95 4.69 -7.30
CA PHE A 183 -0.71 5.45 -7.18
C PHE A 183 0.49 4.58 -7.56
N PHE A 184 1.43 5.17 -8.29
CA PHE A 184 2.70 4.55 -8.61
C PHE A 184 3.85 5.57 -8.58
N ALA A 185 5.10 5.09 -8.51
CA ALA A 185 6.26 5.96 -8.33
C ALA A 185 7.21 5.96 -9.54
N ARG A 186 7.43 4.79 -10.14
CA ARG A 186 8.40 4.65 -11.22
C ARG A 186 7.76 5.04 -12.56
N LEU A 187 8.44 5.91 -13.29
CA LEU A 187 8.01 6.39 -14.60
C LEU A 187 9.26 6.71 -15.43
N ASP A 188 9.19 6.64 -16.76
CA ASP A 188 10.25 7.15 -17.65
C ASP A 188 10.61 8.57 -17.25
N TRP A 189 11.89 8.85 -17.07
CA TRP A 189 12.36 10.11 -16.52
C TRP A 189 11.95 11.33 -17.38
N ARG A 190 11.87 11.18 -18.70
CA ARG A 190 11.46 12.25 -19.62
C ARG A 190 9.97 12.55 -19.51
N ASP A 191 9.16 11.51 -19.34
CA ASP A 191 7.72 11.70 -19.10
C ASP A 191 7.49 12.32 -17.73
N LYS A 192 8.24 11.90 -16.71
CA LYS A 192 8.16 12.49 -15.37
C LYS A 192 8.54 13.97 -15.37
N GLU A 193 9.67 14.34 -15.99
CA GLU A 193 10.06 15.75 -16.12
C GLU A 193 8.99 16.60 -16.84
N ARG A 194 8.39 16.06 -17.91
CA ARG A 194 7.30 16.72 -18.60
C ARG A 194 6.10 16.93 -17.69
N ARG A 195 5.66 15.87 -16.98
CA ARG A 195 4.50 15.94 -16.07
C ARG A 195 4.70 16.89 -14.91
N VAL A 196 5.89 16.91 -14.32
CA VAL A 196 6.23 17.87 -13.26
C VAL A 196 6.15 19.30 -13.77
N ARG A 197 6.77 19.60 -14.94
CA ARG A 197 6.72 20.93 -15.55
C ARG A 197 5.30 21.36 -15.89
N ASP A 198 4.51 20.44 -16.44
CA ASP A 198 3.17 20.69 -16.95
C ASP A 198 2.09 20.55 -15.85
N GLN A 199 2.50 20.24 -14.59
CA GLN A 199 1.62 19.99 -13.43
C GLN A 199 0.56 18.91 -13.72
N ALA A 200 0.98 17.79 -14.31
CA ALA A 200 0.14 16.69 -14.79
C ALA A 200 0.57 15.33 -14.17
N MET A 201 0.86 15.36 -12.87
CA MET A 201 1.21 14.13 -12.11
C MET A 201 -0.04 13.32 -11.76
N GLU A 202 -1.20 13.95 -11.74
CA GLU A 202 -2.49 13.30 -11.59
C GLU A 202 -3.22 13.27 -12.94
N LEU A 203 -3.87 12.15 -13.21
CA LEU A 203 -4.60 11.92 -14.46
C LEU A 203 -5.76 10.94 -14.26
N VAL A 204 -6.69 10.95 -15.20
CA VAL A 204 -7.61 9.84 -15.40
C VAL A 204 -6.98 8.90 -16.44
N TRP A 205 -6.75 7.64 -16.03
CA TRP A 205 -6.21 6.63 -16.94
C TRP A 205 -7.35 5.90 -17.63
N GLU A 206 -7.53 6.13 -18.91
CA GLU A 206 -8.45 5.37 -19.76
C GLU A 206 -7.92 3.94 -19.95
N ALA A 207 -8.22 3.07 -18.99
CA ALA A 207 -7.61 1.75 -18.92
C ALA A 207 -8.17 0.75 -19.94
N GLY A 208 -9.40 0.93 -20.40
CA GLY A 208 -10.07 -0.01 -21.29
C GLY A 208 -10.86 0.57 -22.46
N PRO A 209 -10.45 1.65 -23.18
CA PRO A 209 -11.33 2.34 -24.14
C PRO A 209 -11.81 1.48 -25.30
N GLY A 210 -11.10 0.41 -25.63
CA GLY A 210 -11.49 -0.53 -26.71
C GLY A 210 -12.23 -1.77 -26.24
N ASN A 211 -12.40 -1.97 -24.94
CA ASN A 211 -12.97 -3.19 -24.35
C ASN A 211 -14.04 -2.88 -23.30
N THR A 212 -13.67 -2.24 -22.22
CA THR A 212 -14.56 -1.93 -21.08
C THR A 212 -15.12 -0.50 -21.13
N GLY A 213 -14.63 0.31 -22.07
CA GLY A 213 -15.02 1.72 -22.18
C GLY A 213 -14.60 2.53 -20.96
N ASP A 214 -15.39 3.52 -20.60
CA ASP A 214 -15.18 4.44 -19.47
C ASP A 214 -15.45 3.79 -18.09
N THR A 215 -16.00 2.57 -18.06
CA THR A 215 -16.29 1.87 -16.81
C THR A 215 -15.03 1.47 -16.05
N THR A 216 -13.86 1.50 -16.70
CA THR A 216 -12.55 1.22 -16.10
C THR A 216 -11.60 2.40 -16.16
N ASP A 217 -12.12 3.60 -16.35
CA ASP A 217 -11.34 4.81 -16.17
C ASP A 217 -10.98 4.95 -14.69
N LEU A 218 -9.68 5.14 -14.42
CA LEU A 218 -9.16 5.09 -13.07
C LEU A 218 -8.37 6.37 -12.74
N PHE A 219 -8.75 7.05 -11.66
CA PHE A 219 -7.90 8.12 -11.14
C PHE A 219 -6.51 7.59 -10.86
N THR A 220 -5.48 8.27 -11.33
CA THR A 220 -4.11 7.81 -11.20
C THR A 220 -3.20 8.95 -10.79
N GLY A 221 -2.38 8.72 -9.78
CA GLY A 221 -1.38 9.65 -9.29
C GLY A 221 0.04 9.10 -9.43
N VAL A 222 0.93 9.91 -10.00
CA VAL A 222 2.36 9.63 -10.03
C VAL A 222 3.03 10.31 -8.86
N LEU A 223 3.72 9.55 -7.99
CA LEU A 223 4.39 10.12 -6.83
C LEU A 223 5.57 11.02 -7.26
N TYR A 224 5.70 12.18 -6.62
CA TYR A 224 6.64 13.23 -7.02
C TYR A 224 8.10 12.79 -6.89
N ASP A 225 8.52 12.37 -5.71
CA ASP A 225 9.91 11.99 -5.43
C ASP A 225 10.02 10.48 -5.18
N HIS A 226 9.72 9.71 -6.24
CA HIS A 226 9.67 8.26 -6.14
C HIS A 226 8.69 7.84 -5.03
N TYR A 227 9.05 6.90 -4.14
CA TYR A 227 8.25 6.57 -2.96
C TYR A 227 8.90 7.01 -1.63
N GLY A 228 9.85 7.93 -1.71
CA GLY A 228 10.42 8.64 -0.57
C GLY A 228 9.78 10.01 -0.37
N PRO A 229 10.07 10.66 0.76
CA PRO A 229 9.65 12.04 1.00
C PRO A 229 10.43 13.00 0.09
N PRO A 230 9.85 14.16 -0.26
CA PRO A 230 10.59 15.19 -1.01
C PRO A 230 11.82 15.68 -0.24
N ALA A 231 12.79 16.22 -0.98
CA ALA A 231 14.01 16.78 -0.40
C ALA A 231 13.70 17.79 0.72
N GLY A 232 14.35 17.64 1.86
CA GLY A 232 14.13 18.44 3.07
C GLY A 232 13.13 17.86 4.07
N PHE A 233 12.46 16.76 3.74
CA PHE A 233 11.56 16.02 4.61
C PHE A 233 12.08 14.63 5.01
N CYS A 234 13.37 14.37 4.79
CA CYS A 234 14.02 13.13 5.25
C CYS A 234 14.40 13.30 6.74
N TRP A 235 13.92 12.42 7.58
CA TRP A 235 14.19 12.37 9.01
C TRP A 235 14.67 11.01 9.53
N ASP A 236 14.85 10.05 8.69
CA ASP A 236 15.30 8.68 8.96
C ASP A 236 16.75 8.42 8.48
N LEU A 237 17.58 9.46 8.46
CA LEU A 237 19.00 9.40 8.08
C LEU A 237 19.91 9.13 9.27
#